data_d8d7b5f2c807600187bb0f22a131a776
#
_entry.id   d8d7b5f2c807600187bb0f22a131a776
#
_cell.length_a   1.000
_cell.length_b   1.000
_cell.length_c   1.000
_cell.angle_alpha   90.00
_cell.angle_beta   90.00
_cell.angle_gamma   90.00
#
_symmetry.space_group_name_H-M   'P 1'
#
loop_
_entity.id
_entity.type
_entity.pdbx_description
1 polymer ?
#
loop_
_entity_poly.entity_id
_entity_poly.type
_entity_poly.pdbx_seq_one_letter_code
_entity_poly.pdbx_strand_id
1 'polypeptide(L)'
;MNKTAISIIVFFIGQILNAQTLEKMNWFNEPSSWEITDGKLKMSVTPKTDYWRISHYGFTVDDAPFYYAEYGGEFEAKLKISGDYKVRFDQAGMMIRLDHENYIKTGIEYVDGKYNLSTVVTHQTSDWSVIALDRPVDAIWIKAVRRLDAIEIFYSFDDKEYVMMRNAWMKANHPVKIGMFAACPDGDGFDVTFSDFTVTHLPDKVRTGWLEQNAE
;
A
#
# COMPACT_ATOMS: atom_id res chain seq x y z
N MET A 1 -8.14 24.63 34.87
CA MET A 1 -6.72 24.39 35.06
C MET A 1 -6.28 23.25 34.20
N ASN A 2 -5.57 23.60 33.19
CA ASN A 2 -4.62 22.83 32.35
C ASN A 2 -5.03 21.42 31.82
N LYS A 3 -6.04 21.37 30.95
CA LYS A 3 -6.29 20.22 30.07
C LYS A 3 -5.64 20.38 28.66
N THR A 4 -5.04 21.54 28.37
CA THR A 4 -4.54 21.89 27.03
C THR A 4 -3.10 21.40 26.75
N ALA A 5 -2.30 21.15 27.79
CA ALA A 5 -0.91 20.73 27.63
C ALA A 5 -0.72 19.25 27.22
N ILE A 6 -1.67 18.37 27.60
CA ILE A 6 -1.56 16.92 27.32
C ILE A 6 -1.87 16.61 25.86
N SER A 7 -2.75 17.36 25.21
CA SER A 7 -3.12 17.14 23.79
C SER A 7 -1.95 17.42 22.80
N ILE A 8 -1.13 18.44 23.12
CA ILE A 8 0.00 18.84 22.26
C ILE A 8 1.13 17.81 22.32
N ILE A 9 1.37 17.22 23.50
CA ILE A 9 2.44 16.22 23.71
C ILE A 9 2.09 14.90 22.99
N VAL A 10 0.83 14.49 22.97
CA VAL A 10 0.40 13.26 22.28
C VAL A 10 0.52 13.39 20.77
N PHE A 11 0.21 14.57 20.19
CA PHE A 11 0.36 14.81 18.76
C PHE A 11 1.83 14.82 18.31
N PHE A 12 2.70 15.37 19.12
CA PHE A 12 4.15 15.40 18.84
C PHE A 12 4.81 14.01 18.97
N ILE A 13 4.39 13.20 19.94
CA ILE A 13 4.87 11.81 20.10
C ILE A 13 4.42 10.94 18.92
N GLY A 14 3.21 11.10 18.41
CA GLY A 14 2.70 10.37 17.25
C GLY A 14 3.51 10.66 15.98
N GLN A 15 3.89 11.90 15.72
CA GLN A 15 4.72 12.28 14.57
C GLN A 15 6.16 11.79 14.68
N ILE A 16 6.74 11.82 15.87
CA ILE A 16 8.10 11.31 16.11
C ILE A 16 8.16 9.79 15.92
N LEU A 17 7.14 9.04 16.35
CA LEU A 17 7.07 7.59 16.15
C LEU A 17 6.96 7.23 14.66
N ASN A 18 6.18 7.98 13.88
CA ASN A 18 6.04 7.74 12.44
C ASN A 18 7.34 8.06 11.67
N ALA A 19 8.02 9.16 11.99
CA ALA A 19 9.31 9.51 11.39
C ALA A 19 10.36 8.42 11.66
N GLN A 20 10.48 7.94 12.90
CA GLN A 20 11.40 6.85 13.26
C GLN A 20 11.07 5.51 12.56
N THR A 21 9.83 5.27 12.17
CA THR A 21 9.43 4.05 11.45
C THR A 21 9.92 4.08 10.01
N LEU A 22 9.77 5.19 9.31
CA LEU A 22 10.25 5.33 7.92
C LEU A 22 11.77 5.19 7.83
N GLU A 23 12.54 5.81 8.71
CA GLU A 23 14.02 5.75 8.70
C GLU A 23 14.59 4.33 8.92
N LYS A 24 13.79 3.38 9.37
CA LYS A 24 14.20 1.98 9.62
C LYS A 24 13.74 1.01 8.54
N MET A 25 13.10 1.50 7.49
CA MET A 25 12.66 0.68 6.39
C MET A 25 13.78 0.41 5.39
N ASN A 26 13.57 -0.53 4.48
CA ASN A 26 14.55 -0.98 3.51
C ASN A 26 14.03 -0.81 2.09
N TRP A 27 14.95 -0.60 1.14
CA TRP A 27 14.64 -0.62 -0.27
C TRP A 27 14.74 -2.03 -0.87
N PHE A 28 13.80 -2.34 -1.72
CA PHE A 28 13.90 -3.31 -2.80
C PHE A 28 13.80 -2.52 -4.10
N ASN A 29 14.82 -2.59 -4.97
CA ASN A 29 14.96 -1.74 -6.15
C ASN A 29 14.94 -0.24 -5.82
N GLU A 30 15.94 0.23 -5.07
CA GLU A 30 16.04 1.64 -4.65
C GLU A 30 16.05 2.59 -5.85
N PRO A 31 15.19 3.62 -5.89
CA PRO A 31 15.19 4.61 -6.97
C PRO A 31 16.42 5.53 -6.85
N SER A 32 16.82 6.12 -7.96
CA SER A 32 18.00 7.02 -8.01
C SER A 32 17.78 8.35 -7.26
N SER A 33 16.54 8.75 -7.01
CA SER A 33 16.20 10.00 -6.33
C SER A 33 15.03 9.81 -5.37
N TRP A 34 15.28 10.02 -4.10
CA TRP A 34 14.28 9.99 -3.04
C TRP A 34 14.73 10.79 -1.80
N GLU A 35 13.79 11.19 -0.99
CA GLU A 35 14.04 11.84 0.29
C GLU A 35 12.97 11.50 1.32
N ILE A 36 13.35 11.50 2.60
CA ILE A 36 12.40 11.47 3.72
C ILE A 36 12.49 12.81 4.43
N THR A 37 11.39 13.57 4.41
CA THR A 37 11.30 14.88 5.05
C THR A 37 9.95 15.01 5.72
N ASP A 38 9.91 15.44 6.98
CA ASP A 38 8.70 15.63 7.78
C ASP A 38 7.77 14.40 7.81
N GLY A 39 8.35 13.20 7.91
CA GLY A 39 7.61 11.93 7.95
C GLY A 39 6.96 11.55 6.62
N LYS A 40 7.41 12.12 5.51
CA LYS A 40 6.96 11.80 4.15
C LYS A 40 8.11 11.25 3.33
N LEU A 41 7.83 10.21 2.58
CA LEU A 41 8.73 9.72 1.54
C LEU A 41 8.32 10.35 0.21
N LYS A 42 9.24 11.06 -0.43
CA LYS A 42 9.12 11.49 -1.82
C LYS A 42 10.11 10.72 -2.67
N MET A 43 9.71 10.31 -3.87
CA MET A 43 10.62 9.69 -4.82
C MET A 43 10.25 10.06 -6.25
N SER A 44 11.26 10.11 -7.13
CA SER A 44 11.09 10.09 -8.57
C SER A 44 11.08 8.63 -9.02
N VAL A 45 9.98 8.18 -9.58
CA VAL A 45 9.75 6.76 -9.91
C VAL A 45 10.64 6.35 -11.06
N THR A 46 11.34 5.22 -10.91
CA THR A 46 12.25 4.69 -11.94
C THR A 46 11.49 4.34 -13.22
N PRO A 47 11.89 4.89 -14.37
CA PRO A 47 11.28 4.59 -15.67
C PRO A 47 11.39 3.12 -16.07
N LYS A 48 10.41 2.63 -16.84
CA LYS A 48 10.39 1.29 -17.45
C LYS A 48 10.43 0.15 -16.43
N THR A 49 9.80 0.35 -15.27
CA THR A 49 9.73 -0.62 -14.16
C THR A 49 8.30 -1.05 -13.87
N ASP A 50 8.10 -2.28 -13.39
CA ASP A 50 6.79 -2.78 -12.98
C ASP A 50 6.92 -3.94 -11.97
N TYR A 51 5.74 -4.41 -11.52
CA TYR A 51 5.49 -5.68 -10.84
C TYR A 51 4.35 -6.39 -11.57
N TRP A 52 4.70 -7.39 -12.37
CA TRP A 52 3.72 -8.19 -13.12
C TRP A 52 4.21 -9.61 -13.35
N ARG A 53 3.28 -10.56 -13.38
CA ARG A 53 3.60 -11.96 -13.68
C ARG A 53 2.58 -12.56 -14.63
N ILE A 54 3.05 -12.91 -15.82
CA ILE A 54 2.48 -13.82 -16.82
C ILE A 54 1.17 -13.36 -17.42
N SER A 55 0.09 -13.23 -16.62
CA SER A 55 -1.30 -13.04 -17.10
C SER A 55 -1.38 -12.00 -18.20
N HIS A 56 -2.13 -12.32 -19.27
CA HIS A 56 -2.41 -11.48 -20.43
C HIS A 56 -1.17 -11.13 -21.26
N TYR A 57 -0.12 -10.60 -20.65
CA TYR A 57 1.07 -10.06 -21.35
C TYR A 57 2.19 -11.08 -21.59
N GLY A 58 2.21 -12.20 -20.86
CA GLY A 58 3.19 -13.29 -21.05
C GLY A 58 4.59 -13.03 -20.48
N PHE A 59 4.84 -11.90 -19.82
CA PHE A 59 6.14 -11.58 -19.22
C PHE A 59 6.10 -11.60 -17.69
N THR A 60 7.28 -11.59 -17.08
CA THR A 60 7.48 -11.41 -15.65
C THR A 60 8.46 -10.27 -15.44
N VAL A 61 8.08 -9.31 -14.58
CA VAL A 61 8.89 -8.17 -14.18
C VAL A 61 8.73 -7.93 -12.67
N ASP A 62 9.81 -7.55 -11.98
CA ASP A 62 9.89 -7.42 -10.53
C ASP A 62 11.00 -6.41 -10.17
N ASP A 63 10.95 -5.21 -10.77
CA ASP A 63 12.06 -4.25 -10.77
C ASP A 63 11.70 -2.82 -10.34
N ALA A 64 10.44 -2.58 -10.00
CA ALA A 64 10.02 -1.27 -9.54
C ALA A 64 10.45 -0.97 -8.09
N PRO A 65 10.57 0.30 -7.69
CA PRO A 65 10.87 0.71 -6.32
C PRO A 65 9.84 0.23 -5.30
N PHE A 66 10.34 -0.34 -4.19
CA PHE A 66 9.54 -0.74 -3.04
C PHE A 66 10.26 -0.47 -1.73
N TYR A 67 9.72 0.46 -0.93
CA TYR A 67 10.23 0.82 0.39
C TYR A 67 9.41 0.15 1.47
N TYR A 68 10.01 -0.76 2.27
CA TYR A 68 9.27 -1.67 3.12
C TYR A 68 9.87 -1.92 4.49
N ALA A 69 9.02 -2.38 5.41
CA ALA A 69 9.41 -3.07 6.63
C ALA A 69 8.76 -4.47 6.68
N GLU A 70 9.29 -5.34 7.53
CA GLU A 70 8.74 -6.68 7.72
C GLU A 70 7.80 -6.71 8.93
N TYR A 71 6.62 -7.30 8.76
CA TYR A 71 5.62 -7.47 9.80
C TYR A 71 5.05 -8.88 9.81
N GLY A 72 4.96 -9.45 11.04
CA GLY A 72 4.28 -10.73 11.30
C GLY A 72 2.93 -10.52 11.96
N GLY A 73 2.12 -11.59 12.07
CA GLY A 73 0.83 -11.56 12.73
C GLY A 73 -0.24 -10.77 11.98
N GLU A 74 -1.29 -10.40 12.69
CA GLU A 74 -2.38 -9.60 12.16
C GLU A 74 -2.11 -8.11 12.38
N PHE A 75 -2.49 -7.29 11.40
CA PHE A 75 -2.24 -5.84 11.44
C PHE A 75 -3.26 -5.05 10.63
N GLU A 76 -3.35 -3.77 10.94
CA GLU A 76 -3.89 -2.73 10.08
C GLU A 76 -2.75 -1.84 9.60
N ALA A 77 -2.65 -1.63 8.31
CA ALA A 77 -1.72 -0.68 7.70
C ALA A 77 -2.48 0.41 6.96
N LYS A 78 -1.96 1.63 7.02
CA LYS A 78 -2.55 2.80 6.37
C LYS A 78 -1.48 3.63 5.68
N LEU A 79 -1.82 4.22 4.54
CA LEU A 79 -0.93 5.01 3.71
C LEU A 79 -1.73 6.06 2.94
N LYS A 80 -1.23 7.30 2.92
CA LYS A 80 -1.68 8.36 2.01
C LYS A 80 -0.74 8.48 0.82
N ILE A 81 -1.31 8.60 -0.38
CA ILE A 81 -0.58 8.63 -1.65
C ILE A 81 -1.00 9.87 -2.44
N SER A 82 -0.01 10.61 -2.96
CA SER A 82 -0.21 11.72 -3.89
C SER A 82 0.85 11.62 -4.99
N GLY A 83 0.45 11.56 -6.26
CA GLY A 83 1.36 11.37 -7.39
C GLY A 83 0.96 12.17 -8.62
N ASP A 84 1.97 12.57 -9.39
CA ASP A 84 1.83 13.29 -10.67
C ASP A 84 1.85 12.31 -11.85
N TYR A 85 0.83 11.42 -11.89
CA TYR A 85 0.70 10.38 -12.91
C TYR A 85 0.47 11.00 -14.30
N LYS A 86 1.23 10.56 -15.30
CA LYS A 86 1.27 11.19 -16.63
C LYS A 86 1.01 10.21 -17.76
N VAL A 87 1.56 9.02 -17.66
CA VAL A 87 1.59 8.03 -18.72
C VAL A 87 0.87 6.77 -18.30
N ARG A 88 0.36 6.03 -19.26
CA ARG A 88 -0.32 4.76 -19.02
C ARG A 88 0.49 3.85 -18.12
N PHE A 89 -0.19 3.27 -17.13
CA PHE A 89 0.37 2.39 -16.10
C PHE A 89 1.29 3.07 -15.06
N ASP A 90 1.45 4.40 -15.08
CA ASP A 90 2.02 5.07 -13.92
C ASP A 90 1.19 4.69 -12.69
N GLN A 91 1.82 4.15 -11.67
CA GLN A 91 1.13 3.61 -10.51
C GLN A 91 1.91 3.80 -9.22
N ALA A 92 1.19 4.03 -8.13
CA ALA A 92 1.77 4.11 -6.80
C ALA A 92 0.78 3.68 -5.73
N GLY A 93 1.31 3.06 -4.66
CA GLY A 93 0.44 2.54 -3.63
C GLY A 93 1.15 1.82 -2.50
N MET A 94 0.36 0.97 -1.85
CA MET A 94 0.81 0.03 -0.83
C MET A 94 1.08 -1.33 -1.48
N MET A 95 2.18 -1.96 -1.10
CA MET A 95 2.44 -3.36 -1.43
C MET A 95 2.57 -4.18 -0.16
N ILE A 96 1.96 -5.37 -0.19
CA ILE A 96 2.10 -6.42 0.81
C ILE A 96 2.68 -7.63 0.08
N ARG A 97 3.91 -8.01 0.42
CA ARG A 97 4.68 -8.96 -0.34
C ARG A 97 5.25 -10.07 0.55
N LEU A 98 4.92 -11.29 0.25
CA LEU A 98 5.55 -12.47 0.84
C LEU A 98 6.85 -12.80 0.09
N ASP A 99 6.76 -12.92 -1.24
CA ASP A 99 7.87 -13.21 -2.15
C ASP A 99 7.58 -12.69 -3.56
N HIS A 100 8.41 -13.06 -4.56
CA HIS A 100 8.27 -12.63 -5.94
C HIS A 100 7.07 -13.24 -6.68
N GLU A 101 6.45 -14.29 -6.14
CA GLU A 101 5.26 -14.95 -6.71
C GLU A 101 3.97 -14.65 -5.92
N ASN A 102 4.10 -14.08 -4.72
CA ASN A 102 2.99 -13.87 -3.81
C ASN A 102 3.03 -12.46 -3.24
N TYR A 103 2.28 -11.56 -3.87
CA TYR A 103 2.16 -10.16 -3.42
C TYR A 103 0.81 -9.56 -3.80
N ILE A 104 0.45 -8.50 -3.10
CA ILE A 104 -0.68 -7.64 -3.42
C ILE A 104 -0.15 -6.22 -3.54
N LYS A 105 -0.38 -5.56 -4.69
CA LYS A 105 -0.14 -4.14 -4.86
C LYS A 105 -1.47 -3.42 -5.05
N THR A 106 -1.64 -2.26 -4.41
CA THR A 106 -2.91 -1.52 -4.43
C THR A 106 -2.69 -0.03 -4.26
N GLY A 107 -3.44 0.79 -4.98
CA GLY A 107 -3.31 2.24 -4.95
C GLY A 107 -3.97 2.91 -6.14
N ILE A 108 -3.32 3.92 -6.68
CA ILE A 108 -3.71 4.59 -7.93
C ILE A 108 -2.90 4.05 -9.09
N GLU A 109 -3.56 3.85 -10.21
CA GLU A 109 -2.97 3.51 -11.49
C GLU A 109 -3.60 4.37 -12.60
N TYR A 110 -2.77 4.97 -13.44
CA TYR A 110 -3.23 5.81 -14.54
C TYR A 110 -3.42 4.97 -15.80
N VAL A 111 -4.68 4.77 -16.22
CA VAL A 111 -5.03 3.93 -17.36
C VAL A 111 -6.02 4.68 -18.25
N ASP A 112 -5.73 4.71 -19.56
CA ASP A 112 -6.58 5.28 -20.59
C ASP A 112 -7.02 6.74 -20.28
N GLY A 113 -6.09 7.54 -19.78
CA GLY A 113 -6.32 8.95 -19.46
C GLY A 113 -7.09 9.19 -18.16
N LYS A 114 -7.27 8.17 -17.31
CA LYS A 114 -8.02 8.25 -16.04
C LYS A 114 -7.21 7.73 -14.86
N TYR A 115 -7.47 8.33 -13.72
CA TYR A 115 -7.06 7.77 -12.44
C TYR A 115 -7.97 6.58 -12.11
N ASN A 116 -7.38 5.49 -11.71
CA ASN A 116 -8.11 4.30 -11.30
C ASN A 116 -7.65 3.86 -9.91
N LEU A 117 -8.60 3.43 -9.09
CA LEU A 117 -8.31 2.57 -7.97
C LEU A 117 -7.90 1.22 -8.51
N SER A 118 -6.71 0.75 -8.18
CA SER A 118 -6.16 -0.49 -8.70
C SER A 118 -5.76 -1.44 -7.59
N THR A 119 -6.01 -2.72 -7.79
CA THR A 119 -5.46 -3.80 -6.98
C THR A 119 -5.02 -4.93 -7.88
N VAL A 120 -3.77 -5.34 -7.74
CA VAL A 120 -3.23 -6.56 -8.36
C VAL A 120 -2.93 -7.55 -7.27
N VAL A 121 -3.55 -8.72 -7.35
CA VAL A 121 -3.25 -9.88 -6.49
C VAL A 121 -2.44 -10.86 -7.30
N THR A 122 -1.23 -11.17 -6.85
CA THR A 122 -0.35 -12.12 -7.54
C THR A 122 -0.19 -13.37 -6.69
N HIS A 123 -0.58 -14.51 -7.25
CA HIS A 123 -0.30 -15.86 -6.79
C HIS A 123 0.19 -16.66 -7.99
N GLN A 124 1.52 -16.69 -8.21
CA GLN A 124 2.18 -17.20 -9.41
C GLN A 124 1.82 -16.39 -10.68
N THR A 125 0.57 -15.98 -10.85
CA THR A 125 0.08 -15.13 -11.93
C THR A 125 -0.63 -13.90 -11.37
N SER A 126 -0.57 -12.78 -12.07
CA SER A 126 -1.20 -11.52 -11.64
C SER A 126 -2.69 -11.49 -12.02
N ASP A 127 -3.52 -11.10 -11.07
CA ASP A 127 -4.97 -10.86 -11.21
C ASP A 127 -5.24 -9.38 -10.92
N TRP A 128 -5.67 -8.64 -11.93
CA TRP A 128 -5.80 -7.20 -11.90
C TRP A 128 -7.26 -6.75 -11.88
N SER A 129 -7.59 -5.83 -10.98
CA SER A 129 -8.88 -5.16 -10.90
C SER A 129 -8.71 -3.65 -10.80
N VAL A 130 -9.55 -2.90 -11.54
CA VAL A 130 -9.55 -1.44 -11.56
C VAL A 130 -10.97 -0.88 -11.46
N ILE A 131 -11.07 0.29 -10.83
CA ILE A 131 -12.27 1.11 -10.78
C ILE A 131 -11.89 2.51 -11.21
N ALA A 132 -12.37 2.95 -12.38
CA ALA A 132 -12.10 4.29 -12.88
C ALA A 132 -12.73 5.34 -11.96
N LEU A 133 -11.97 6.38 -11.65
CA LEU A 133 -12.46 7.55 -10.94
C LEU A 133 -13.00 8.58 -11.93
N ASP A 134 -14.11 9.21 -11.59
CA ASP A 134 -14.77 10.22 -12.45
C ASP A 134 -13.96 11.51 -12.57
N ARG A 135 -12.97 11.70 -11.69
CA ARG A 135 -12.12 12.89 -11.63
C ARG A 135 -10.72 12.54 -11.12
N PRO A 136 -9.69 13.32 -11.44
CA PRO A 136 -8.39 13.27 -10.76
C PRO A 136 -8.55 13.51 -9.26
N VAL A 137 -7.68 12.91 -8.47
CA VAL A 137 -7.62 13.10 -7.02
C VAL A 137 -6.24 13.58 -6.62
N ASP A 138 -6.18 14.58 -5.74
CA ASP A 138 -4.90 15.11 -5.24
C ASP A 138 -4.19 14.11 -4.35
N ALA A 139 -4.96 13.34 -3.60
CA ALA A 139 -4.45 12.27 -2.74
C ALA A 139 -5.54 11.25 -2.43
N ILE A 140 -5.10 10.04 -2.07
CA ILE A 140 -5.95 8.96 -1.62
C ILE A 140 -5.32 8.25 -0.42
N TRP A 141 -6.16 7.73 0.48
CA TRP A 141 -5.72 6.84 1.54
C TRP A 141 -6.06 5.40 1.18
N ILE A 142 -5.09 4.52 1.34
CA ILE A 142 -5.25 3.07 1.27
C ILE A 142 -5.09 2.50 2.67
N LYS A 143 -5.99 1.62 3.04
CA LYS A 143 -5.92 0.84 4.26
C LYS A 143 -5.98 -0.65 3.93
N ALA A 144 -5.06 -1.42 4.51
CA ALA A 144 -5.02 -2.86 4.41
C ALA A 144 -5.14 -3.48 5.80
N VAL A 145 -6.04 -4.44 5.95
CA VAL A 145 -6.26 -5.16 7.21
C VAL A 145 -5.95 -6.63 6.99
N ARG A 146 -4.91 -7.13 7.64
CA ARG A 146 -4.57 -8.55 7.62
C ARG A 146 -5.29 -9.27 8.75
N ARG A 147 -6.09 -10.27 8.38
CA ARG A 147 -6.79 -11.16 9.31
C ARG A 147 -6.71 -12.60 8.82
N LEU A 148 -6.21 -13.51 9.68
CA LEU A 148 -6.06 -14.92 9.32
C LEU A 148 -5.23 -15.06 8.03
N ASP A 149 -5.85 -15.56 6.96
CA ASP A 149 -5.28 -15.76 5.62
C ASP A 149 -5.88 -14.80 4.58
N ALA A 150 -6.34 -13.62 5.00
CA ALA A 150 -6.91 -12.62 4.14
C ALA A 150 -6.30 -11.23 4.36
N ILE A 151 -6.27 -10.46 3.29
CA ILE A 151 -6.00 -9.02 3.28
C ILE A 151 -7.26 -8.33 2.76
N GLU A 152 -7.92 -7.58 3.63
CA GLU A 152 -9.00 -6.69 3.25
C GLU A 152 -8.42 -5.32 2.88
N ILE A 153 -8.77 -4.81 1.71
CA ILE A 153 -8.25 -3.56 1.15
C ILE A 153 -9.37 -2.55 1.06
N PHE A 154 -9.10 -1.36 1.58
CA PHE A 154 -10.03 -0.24 1.59
C PHE A 154 -9.36 1.01 1.03
N TYR A 155 -10.15 1.91 0.49
CA TYR A 155 -9.73 3.26 0.11
C TYR A 155 -10.58 4.32 0.80
N SER A 156 -10.04 5.54 0.91
CA SER A 156 -10.73 6.72 1.40
C SER A 156 -10.22 7.97 0.71
N PHE A 157 -11.09 8.97 0.53
CA PHE A 157 -10.72 10.29 0.02
C PHE A 157 -10.48 11.32 1.14
N ASP A 158 -10.79 11.00 2.39
CA ASP A 158 -10.78 11.95 3.51
C ASP A 158 -10.18 11.39 4.81
N ASP A 159 -9.67 10.15 4.78
CA ASP A 159 -9.15 9.38 5.95
C ASP A 159 -10.22 9.10 7.04
N LYS A 160 -11.49 9.19 6.72
CA LYS A 160 -12.59 8.96 7.67
C LYS A 160 -13.50 7.84 7.20
N GLU A 161 -14.06 7.98 6.01
CA GLU A 161 -14.94 6.98 5.43
C GLU A 161 -14.14 6.06 4.51
N TYR A 162 -14.08 4.79 4.86
CA TYR A 162 -13.35 3.77 4.14
C TYR A 162 -14.31 2.80 3.44
N VAL A 163 -14.11 2.62 2.14
CA VAL A 163 -14.88 1.70 1.31
C VAL A 163 -14.01 0.50 0.97
N MET A 164 -14.53 -0.71 1.19
CA MET A 164 -13.84 -1.94 0.82
C MET A 164 -13.80 -2.06 -0.71
N MET A 165 -12.62 -2.34 -1.26
CA MET A 165 -12.46 -2.58 -2.68
C MET A 165 -11.99 -4.00 -3.02
N ARG A 166 -11.36 -4.70 -2.10
CA ARG A 166 -10.92 -6.09 -2.33
C ARG A 166 -10.80 -6.84 -1.02
N ASN A 167 -11.13 -8.12 -1.02
CA ASN A 167 -10.67 -9.10 -0.05
C ASN A 167 -9.86 -10.16 -0.82
N ALA A 168 -8.60 -10.32 -0.47
CA ALA A 168 -7.67 -11.19 -1.15
C ALA A 168 -7.05 -12.20 -0.19
N TRP A 169 -6.84 -13.43 -0.65
CA TRP A 169 -6.12 -14.43 0.12
C TRP A 169 -4.62 -14.07 0.19
N MET A 170 -4.02 -14.29 1.36
CA MET A 170 -2.58 -14.22 1.58
C MET A 170 -2.22 -15.28 2.62
N LYS A 171 -1.18 -16.06 2.34
CA LYS A 171 -0.74 -17.15 3.24
C LYS A 171 -0.59 -16.67 4.68
N ALA A 172 -1.28 -17.35 5.62
CA ALA A 172 -1.23 -17.06 7.04
C ALA A 172 0.14 -17.38 7.67
N ASN A 173 0.40 -16.86 8.87
CA ASN A 173 1.52 -17.20 9.74
C ASN A 173 2.92 -17.04 9.11
N HIS A 174 3.07 -16.16 8.13
CA HIS A 174 4.35 -15.79 7.56
C HIS A 174 4.52 -14.27 7.68
N PRO A 175 5.70 -13.76 8.08
CA PRO A 175 6.00 -12.35 7.95
C PRO A 175 5.87 -11.92 6.49
N VAL A 176 5.42 -10.68 6.29
CA VAL A 176 5.32 -10.05 4.97
C VAL A 176 6.10 -8.74 4.97
N LYS A 177 6.62 -8.38 3.82
CA LYS A 177 7.10 -7.03 3.56
C LYS A 177 5.91 -6.15 3.25
N ILE A 178 5.77 -5.03 3.96
CA ILE A 178 4.69 -4.07 3.74
C ILE A 178 5.26 -2.66 3.64
N GLY A 179 4.78 -1.89 2.69
CA GLY A 179 5.27 -0.54 2.49
C GLY A 179 4.77 0.12 1.21
N MET A 180 5.56 1.04 0.70
CA MET A 180 5.24 1.94 -0.41
C MET A 180 5.92 1.47 -1.68
N PHE A 181 5.16 1.30 -2.75
CA PHE A 181 5.69 1.01 -4.08
C PHE A 181 5.25 2.05 -5.09
N ALA A 182 6.02 2.20 -6.15
CA ALA A 182 5.58 2.90 -7.35
C ALA A 182 6.26 2.29 -8.59
N ALA A 183 5.58 2.36 -9.73
CA ALA A 183 6.08 1.83 -11.00
C ALA A 183 5.67 2.73 -12.17
N CYS A 184 6.51 2.75 -13.21
CA CYS A 184 6.32 3.55 -14.41
C CYS A 184 6.67 2.71 -15.64
N PRO A 185 5.78 1.76 -16.06
CA PRO A 185 6.07 0.83 -17.15
C PRO A 185 6.31 1.49 -18.50
N ASP A 186 5.45 2.40 -18.90
CA ASP A 186 5.44 3.00 -20.23
C ASP A 186 6.13 4.38 -20.30
N GLY A 187 6.20 5.08 -19.15
CA GLY A 187 6.67 6.47 -19.06
C GLY A 187 8.19 6.62 -18.86
N ASP A 188 8.60 7.87 -18.69
CA ASP A 188 9.97 8.28 -18.40
C ASP A 188 10.15 8.71 -16.92
N GLY A 189 9.23 8.30 -16.06
CA GLY A 189 9.20 8.60 -14.64
C GLY A 189 8.17 9.67 -14.28
N PHE A 190 7.80 9.69 -13.00
CA PHE A 190 6.93 10.70 -12.40
C PHE A 190 7.27 10.84 -10.91
N ASP A 191 6.78 11.91 -10.26
CA ASP A 191 7.03 12.11 -8.84
C ASP A 191 5.84 11.64 -8.00
N VAL A 192 6.13 10.99 -6.89
CA VAL A 192 5.15 10.53 -5.91
C VAL A 192 5.56 10.87 -4.49
N THR A 193 4.56 11.19 -3.66
CA THR A 193 4.71 11.45 -2.23
C THR A 193 3.84 10.48 -1.45
N PHE A 194 4.44 9.81 -0.47
CA PHE A 194 3.77 8.97 0.50
C PHE A 194 3.83 9.61 1.89
N SER A 195 2.71 9.61 2.59
CA SER A 195 2.62 10.13 3.96
C SER A 195 1.68 9.28 4.80
N ASP A 196 1.62 9.57 6.10
CA ASP A 196 0.71 8.93 7.06
C ASP A 196 0.84 7.38 7.08
N PHE A 197 2.03 6.85 6.71
CA PHE A 197 2.26 5.41 6.76
C PHE A 197 2.30 4.93 8.20
N THR A 198 1.40 4.01 8.51
CA THR A 198 1.33 3.36 9.82
C THR A 198 1.08 1.88 9.68
N VAL A 199 1.63 1.09 10.60
CA VAL A 199 1.25 -0.31 10.77
C VAL A 199 0.98 -0.55 12.25
N THR A 200 -0.24 -0.99 12.56
CA THR A 200 -0.69 -1.26 13.92
C THR A 200 -0.99 -2.73 14.06
N HIS A 201 -0.37 -3.38 15.06
CA HIS A 201 -0.70 -4.77 15.37
C HIS A 201 -2.14 -4.89 15.87
N LEU A 202 -2.80 -5.94 15.43
CA LEU A 202 -4.14 -6.30 15.87
C LEU A 202 -4.07 -7.61 16.68
N PRO A 203 -4.97 -7.82 17.65
CA PRO A 203 -5.09 -9.10 18.33
C PRO A 203 -5.38 -10.21 17.33
N ASP A 204 -4.69 -11.34 17.47
CA ASP A 204 -4.88 -12.50 16.60
C ASP A 204 -6.32 -13.02 16.69
N LYS A 205 -6.93 -13.26 15.53
CA LYS A 205 -8.22 -13.95 15.44
C LYS A 205 -8.04 -15.45 15.43
N VAL A 206 -8.95 -16.13 16.09
CA VAL A 206 -9.12 -17.58 15.96
C VAL A 206 -10.25 -17.81 14.96
N ARG A 207 -10.01 -18.66 13.94
CA ARG A 207 -11.05 -19.05 13.00
C ARG A 207 -12.02 -20.00 13.71
N THR A 208 -13.27 -19.55 13.87
CA THR A 208 -14.38 -20.40 14.31
C THR A 208 -15.10 -20.95 13.09
N GLY A 209 -15.61 -22.20 13.20
CA GLY A 209 -16.43 -22.78 12.14
C GLY A 209 -17.72 -21.98 11.92
N TRP A 210 -18.23 -22.01 10.69
CA TRP A 210 -19.46 -21.26 10.35
C TRP A 210 -20.66 -21.65 11.24
N LEU A 211 -20.76 -22.93 11.61
CA LEU A 211 -21.81 -23.44 12.49
C LEU A 211 -21.73 -22.88 13.92
N GLU A 212 -20.50 -22.63 14.42
CA GLU A 212 -20.29 -22.05 15.75
C GLU A 212 -20.66 -20.57 15.79
N GLN A 213 -20.46 -19.84 14.67
CA GLN A 213 -20.79 -18.41 14.55
C GLN A 213 -22.29 -18.16 14.47
N ASN A 214 -23.09 -19.15 14.06
CA ASN A 214 -24.53 -19.04 13.84
C ASN A 214 -25.35 -19.88 14.83
N ALA A 215 -24.74 -20.27 15.95
CA ALA A 215 -25.39 -21.07 17.00
C ALA A 215 -26.08 -20.22 18.09
N GLU A 216 -26.20 -18.89 17.93
CA GLU A 216 -26.91 -17.99 18.81
C GLU A 216 -28.35 -17.72 18.40
#